data_8f13fca9904997b81018ea0d8190d0cb
#
_entry.id   8f13fca9904997b81018ea0d8190d0cb
#
_cell.length_a   1.000
_cell.length_b   1.000
_cell.length_c   1.000
_cell.angle_alpha   90.00
_cell.angle_beta   90.00
_cell.angle_gamma   90.00
#
_symmetry.space_group_name_H-M   'P 1'
#
loop_
_entity.id
_entity.type
_entity.pdbx_description
1 polymer ?
#
loop_
_entity_poly.entity_id
_entity_poly.type
_entity_poly.pdbx_seq_one_letter_code
_entity_poly.pdbx_strand_id
1 'polypeptide(L)'
;MTVIGEDSQLGADPLEPPLMAPLRRDLTWQAVQSMSQSAVHRDDATMRAIRETAEVRRGTRMTKMLSPAQVAGHLGGWLPYGFCYRSCDIAHLTEPEQLTLLRTDGAADGRVAFALRWRATDPADYELPAGPAQPGLAALPAHSRIGAMVLGTGFTPSTDDLIPEYISAGFADLPMPANAQLVAHIPGGEEVILYTYQPEQHGWLRLAGPRWRGLLGELPGVSPDREYVPCTAAGTAKLIGTINDKEYEAVADPPGEFRVRALTRAARYQVQTLSRRAEQAMWRGVPCWVLQRDETWARLRLLRPEIEALNATGARCYERGVYEAWAPIDELADHHIAEIAYQI
;
A
#
# COMPACT_ATOMS: atom_id res chain seq x y z
N MET A 1 -18.61 -17.78 3.76
CA MET A 1 -18.28 -16.40 4.20
C MET A 1 -17.55 -16.53 5.51
N THR A 2 -16.28 -16.38 5.49
CA THR A 2 -15.47 -16.51 6.69
C THR A 2 -15.42 -15.13 7.31
N VAL A 3 -15.88 -15.00 8.51
CA VAL A 3 -15.92 -13.74 9.22
C VAL A 3 -14.49 -13.43 9.64
N ILE A 4 -13.94 -12.39 9.06
CA ILE A 4 -12.67 -11.84 9.50
C ILE A 4 -12.91 -11.22 10.85
N GLY A 5 -12.31 -11.73 11.85
CA GLY A 5 -12.47 -11.20 13.20
C GLY A 5 -12.63 -12.26 14.24
N GLU A 6 -12.73 -13.46 13.82
CA GLU A 6 -12.51 -14.55 14.73
C GLU A 6 -11.08 -15.05 14.51
N ASP A 7 -10.37 -15.24 15.58
CA ASP A 7 -8.98 -15.75 15.60
C ASP A 7 -8.80 -17.06 14.81
N SER A 8 -9.88 -17.67 14.47
CA SER A 8 -9.95 -18.86 13.63
C SER A 8 -9.38 -18.68 12.22
N GLN A 9 -9.16 -17.48 11.78
CA GLN A 9 -8.79 -17.25 10.38
C GLN A 9 -7.36 -17.62 10.08
N LEU A 10 -6.48 -17.31 10.99
CA LEU A 10 -5.08 -17.75 10.90
C LEU A 10 -4.94 -19.25 11.23
N GLY A 11 -5.89 -19.81 11.98
CA GLY A 11 -5.86 -21.20 12.36
C GLY A 11 -6.53 -22.16 11.37
N ALA A 12 -7.41 -21.70 10.50
CA ALA A 12 -8.16 -22.56 9.60
C ALA A 12 -7.37 -22.96 8.35
N ASP A 13 -6.68 -22.02 7.74
CA ASP A 13 -5.76 -22.25 6.62
C ASP A 13 -4.69 -21.15 6.59
N PRO A 14 -3.57 -21.37 7.28
CA PRO A 14 -2.50 -20.38 7.34
C PRO A 14 -1.78 -20.17 6.00
N LEU A 15 -2.00 -21.03 5.02
CA LEU A 15 -1.50 -20.83 3.66
C LEU A 15 -2.42 -19.93 2.84
N GLU A 16 -3.65 -19.73 3.28
CA GLU A 16 -4.56 -18.79 2.67
C GLU A 16 -4.27 -17.39 3.23
N PRO A 17 -3.90 -16.43 2.36
CA PRO A 17 -3.75 -15.05 2.81
C PRO A 17 -5.08 -14.56 3.37
N PRO A 18 -5.14 -14.02 4.59
CA PRO A 18 -6.39 -13.67 5.24
C PRO A 18 -6.96 -12.50 4.57
N LEU A 19 -7.19 -12.24 3.54
CA LEU A 19 -7.79 -11.08 3.44
C LEU A 19 -8.22 -10.31 2.35
N MET A 20 -7.51 -10.18 1.37
CA MET A 20 -7.94 -9.45 0.20
C MET A 20 -8.23 -10.49 -0.85
N ALA A 21 -9.42 -10.41 -1.43
CA ALA A 21 -9.69 -11.22 -2.59
C ALA A 21 -8.57 -10.99 -3.60
N PRO A 22 -7.88 -12.03 -4.05
CA PRO A 22 -6.90 -11.89 -5.10
C PRO A 22 -7.58 -11.25 -6.30
N LEU A 23 -6.84 -10.45 -7.03
CA LEU A 23 -7.31 -9.91 -8.27
C LEU A 23 -7.77 -11.02 -9.18
N ARG A 24 -9.07 -11.11 -9.35
CA ARG A 24 -9.71 -12.00 -10.31
C ARG A 24 -10.24 -11.16 -11.46
N ARG A 25 -9.35 -10.74 -12.33
CA ARG A 25 -9.76 -10.28 -13.65
C ARG A 25 -9.20 -11.23 -14.66
N ASP A 26 -10.07 -11.88 -15.37
CA ASP A 26 -9.76 -12.53 -16.63
C ASP A 26 -9.53 -11.45 -17.70
N LEU A 27 -8.47 -10.69 -17.55
CA LEU A 27 -8.03 -9.79 -18.59
C LEU A 27 -7.29 -10.61 -19.64
N THR A 28 -7.76 -10.53 -20.86
CA THR A 28 -7.02 -11.08 -21.99
C THR A 28 -5.70 -10.33 -22.13
N TRP A 29 -4.66 -11.00 -22.62
CA TRP A 29 -3.37 -10.37 -22.96
C TRP A 29 -3.54 -9.11 -23.79
N GLN A 30 -4.46 -9.14 -24.72
CA GLN A 30 -4.78 -8.03 -25.61
C GLN A 30 -5.36 -6.82 -24.85
N ALA A 31 -6.24 -7.06 -23.87
CA ALA A 31 -6.77 -6.00 -23.04
C ALA A 31 -5.68 -5.35 -22.19
N VAL A 32 -4.78 -6.16 -21.62
CA VAL A 32 -3.65 -5.65 -20.81
C VAL A 32 -2.67 -4.86 -21.67
N GLN A 33 -2.37 -5.33 -22.89
CA GLN A 33 -1.55 -4.58 -23.84
C GLN A 33 -2.20 -3.25 -24.22
N SER A 34 -3.50 -3.25 -24.49
CA SER A 34 -4.24 -2.04 -24.84
C SER A 34 -4.25 -1.03 -23.69
N MET A 35 -4.38 -1.50 -22.45
CA MET A 35 -4.28 -0.64 -21.26
C MET A 35 -2.88 -0.04 -21.08
N SER A 36 -1.83 -0.82 -21.32
CA SER A 36 -0.47 -0.30 -21.24
C SER A 36 -0.11 0.59 -22.41
N GLN A 37 -0.64 0.30 -23.61
CA GLN A 37 -0.39 1.08 -24.82
C GLN A 37 -1.08 2.44 -24.81
N SER A 38 -2.24 2.57 -24.17
CA SER A 38 -2.92 3.86 -24.07
C SER A 38 -2.11 4.89 -23.26
N ALA A 39 -1.27 4.44 -22.34
CA ALA A 39 -0.33 5.31 -21.63
C ALA A 39 0.96 5.61 -22.43
N VAL A 40 1.29 4.80 -23.42
CA VAL A 40 2.54 4.87 -24.19
C VAL A 40 2.41 5.72 -25.46
N HIS A 41 1.20 5.93 -25.95
CA HIS A 41 0.96 6.66 -27.21
C HIS A 41 1.14 8.18 -27.12
N ARG A 42 1.55 8.68 -25.96
CA ARG A 42 1.86 10.10 -25.85
C ARG A 42 3.34 10.34 -26.07
N ASP A 43 3.59 11.51 -26.60
CA ASP A 43 4.91 12.02 -26.93
C ASP A 43 5.91 11.75 -25.80
N ASP A 44 6.95 11.00 -26.10
CA ASP A 44 8.04 10.67 -25.16
C ASP A 44 8.67 11.90 -24.53
N ALA A 45 8.69 13.04 -25.22
CA ALA A 45 9.22 14.29 -24.72
C ALA A 45 8.31 14.84 -23.61
N THR A 46 7.00 14.81 -23.80
CA THR A 46 6.01 15.21 -22.77
C THR A 46 6.10 14.31 -21.54
N MET A 47 6.18 13.00 -21.72
CA MET A 47 6.32 12.05 -20.63
C MET A 47 7.63 12.27 -19.87
N ARG A 48 8.72 12.57 -20.57
CA ARG A 48 10.00 12.89 -19.96
C ARG A 48 9.93 14.19 -19.15
N ALA A 49 9.37 15.24 -19.70
CA ALA A 49 9.21 16.52 -19.01
C ALA A 49 8.36 16.39 -17.74
N ILE A 50 7.29 15.59 -17.77
CA ILE A 50 6.47 15.31 -16.58
C ILE A 50 7.30 14.55 -15.54
N ARG A 51 8.06 13.52 -15.95
CA ARG A 51 8.93 12.77 -15.04
C ARG A 51 9.99 13.63 -14.37
N GLU A 52 10.61 14.52 -15.11
CA GLU A 52 11.62 15.44 -14.59
C GLU A 52 11.07 16.41 -13.53
N THR A 53 9.79 16.74 -13.62
CA THR A 53 9.10 17.62 -12.66
C THR A 53 8.29 16.84 -11.59
N ALA A 54 8.11 15.55 -11.80
CA ALA A 54 7.36 14.68 -10.89
C ALA A 54 8.25 14.31 -9.69
N GLU A 55 8.20 15.10 -8.63
CA GLU A 55 8.99 14.92 -7.42
C GLU A 55 8.08 14.73 -6.21
N VAL A 56 8.40 13.74 -5.38
CA VAL A 56 7.82 13.60 -4.04
C VAL A 56 8.78 14.22 -3.05
N ARG A 57 8.29 15.14 -2.24
CA ARG A 57 9.02 15.77 -1.14
C ARG A 57 8.39 15.36 0.19
N ARG A 58 9.14 15.52 1.26
CA ARG A 58 8.60 15.35 2.60
C ARG A 58 7.36 16.24 2.79
N GLY A 59 6.27 15.64 3.26
CA GLY A 59 4.99 16.32 3.41
C GLY A 59 4.12 16.38 2.15
N THR A 60 4.62 15.92 0.98
CA THR A 60 3.77 15.75 -0.21
C THR A 60 2.57 14.88 0.14
N ARG A 61 1.37 15.33 -0.20
CA ARG A 61 0.16 14.55 0.03
C ARG A 61 0.06 13.45 -1.02
N MET A 62 0.08 12.22 -0.54
CA MET A 62 -0.05 11.01 -1.34
C MET A 62 -1.44 10.43 -1.19
N THR A 63 -1.93 9.77 -2.22
CA THR A 63 -3.24 9.11 -2.27
C THR A 63 -3.11 7.75 -2.94
N LYS A 64 -3.69 6.73 -2.33
CA LYS A 64 -3.86 5.39 -2.91
C LYS A 64 -5.34 5.06 -2.94
N MET A 65 -5.86 4.73 -4.10
CA MET A 65 -7.26 4.28 -4.22
C MET A 65 -7.39 2.84 -3.74
N LEU A 66 -8.43 2.57 -2.97
CA LEU A 66 -8.63 1.32 -2.24
C LEU A 66 -9.95 0.65 -2.59
N SER A 67 -9.98 -0.67 -2.53
CA SER A 67 -11.23 -1.42 -2.41
C SER A 67 -11.75 -1.40 -0.97
N PRO A 68 -13.03 -1.71 -0.73
CA PRO A 68 -13.55 -1.87 0.62
C PRO A 68 -12.75 -2.85 1.48
N ALA A 69 -12.27 -3.96 0.88
CA ALA A 69 -11.43 -4.94 1.56
C ALA A 69 -10.05 -4.37 1.95
N GLN A 70 -9.45 -3.57 1.09
CA GLN A 70 -8.20 -2.88 1.41
C GLN A 70 -8.38 -1.85 2.52
N VAL A 71 -9.51 -1.12 2.55
CA VAL A 71 -9.81 -0.20 3.66
C VAL A 71 -9.86 -0.97 4.99
N ALA A 72 -10.56 -2.10 5.01
CA ALA A 72 -10.62 -2.95 6.19
C ALA A 72 -9.23 -3.46 6.62
N GLY A 73 -8.38 -3.83 5.65
CA GLY A 73 -7.00 -4.22 5.90
C GLY A 73 -6.17 -3.10 6.55
N HIS A 74 -6.26 -1.86 6.05
CA HIS A 74 -5.57 -0.72 6.64
C HIS A 74 -6.08 -0.38 8.04
N LEU A 75 -7.39 -0.48 8.27
CA LEU A 75 -7.96 -0.35 9.61
C LEU A 75 -7.44 -1.43 10.56
N GLY A 76 -7.21 -2.64 10.06
CA GLY A 76 -6.62 -3.75 10.81
C GLY A 76 -5.13 -3.59 11.11
N GLY A 77 -4.46 -2.59 10.52
CA GLY A 77 -3.05 -2.30 10.76
C GLY A 77 -2.12 -2.54 9.57
N TRP A 78 -2.66 -2.84 8.38
CA TRP A 78 -1.84 -2.90 7.18
C TRP A 78 -1.25 -1.54 6.85
N LEU A 79 -0.03 -1.56 6.31
CA LEU A 79 0.71 -0.36 5.97
C LEU A 79 0.59 -0.07 4.47
N PRO A 80 0.72 1.20 4.04
CA PRO A 80 0.71 1.55 2.62
C PRO A 80 1.83 0.85 1.85
N TYR A 81 1.53 0.37 0.68
CA TYR A 81 2.47 -0.26 -0.25
C TYR A 81 1.95 -0.17 -1.70
N GLY A 82 2.78 -0.51 -2.66
CA GLY A 82 2.40 -0.56 -4.07
C GLY A 82 2.19 0.83 -4.68
N PHE A 83 1.29 0.92 -5.65
CA PHE A 83 1.08 2.13 -6.42
C PHE A 83 0.27 3.19 -5.70
N CYS A 84 0.68 4.43 -5.86
CA CYS A 84 0.03 5.61 -5.32
C CYS A 84 0.29 6.84 -6.19
N TYR A 85 -0.41 7.92 -5.89
CA TYR A 85 -0.39 9.19 -6.64
C TYR A 85 -0.12 10.35 -5.72
N ARG A 86 0.46 11.44 -6.21
CA ARG A 86 0.36 12.71 -5.50
C ARG A 86 -1.07 13.22 -5.62
N SER A 87 -1.65 13.67 -4.52
CA SER A 87 -3.05 14.15 -4.52
C SER A 87 -3.29 15.30 -5.51
N CYS A 88 -2.26 16.11 -5.79
CA CYS A 88 -2.37 17.20 -6.77
C CYS A 88 -2.49 16.70 -8.21
N ASP A 89 -1.89 15.56 -8.55
CA ASP A 89 -1.92 15.04 -9.91
C ASP A 89 -3.29 14.44 -10.27
N ILE A 90 -4.08 14.04 -9.27
CA ILE A 90 -5.41 13.46 -9.43
C ILE A 90 -6.54 14.39 -8.98
N ALA A 91 -6.23 15.64 -8.65
CA ALA A 91 -7.21 16.58 -8.09
C ALA A 91 -8.36 16.94 -9.06
N HIS A 92 -8.17 16.73 -10.35
CA HIS A 92 -9.19 16.93 -11.37
C HIS A 92 -10.21 15.77 -11.45
N LEU A 93 -9.89 14.61 -10.86
CA LEU A 93 -10.78 13.46 -10.78
C LEU A 93 -11.62 13.60 -9.50
N THR A 94 -12.87 14.00 -9.65
CA THR A 94 -13.75 14.28 -8.50
C THR A 94 -14.82 13.21 -8.31
N GLU A 95 -15.22 12.53 -9.36
CA GLU A 95 -16.28 11.54 -9.30
C GLU A 95 -15.75 10.13 -8.94
N PRO A 96 -16.49 9.34 -8.16
CA PRO A 96 -16.10 8.00 -7.75
C PRO A 96 -15.74 7.08 -8.92
N GLU A 97 -16.44 7.17 -10.04
CA GLU A 97 -16.21 6.38 -11.23
C GLU A 97 -14.84 6.66 -11.85
N GLN A 98 -14.40 7.92 -11.83
CA GLN A 98 -13.09 8.32 -12.33
C GLN A 98 -11.98 7.83 -11.39
N LEU A 99 -12.18 8.01 -10.08
CA LEU A 99 -11.21 7.62 -9.07
C LEU A 99 -11.03 6.10 -8.97
N THR A 100 -12.10 5.32 -9.14
CA THR A 100 -12.02 3.86 -9.14
C THR A 100 -11.17 3.29 -10.29
N LEU A 101 -11.00 4.02 -11.38
CA LEU A 101 -10.09 3.62 -12.46
C LEU A 101 -8.62 3.59 -12.01
N LEU A 102 -8.28 4.35 -10.98
CA LEU A 102 -6.93 4.38 -10.40
C LEU A 102 -6.67 3.22 -9.43
N ARG A 103 -7.65 2.37 -9.16
CA ARG A 103 -7.46 1.21 -8.29
C ARG A 103 -6.58 0.16 -8.96
N THR A 104 -5.68 -0.38 -8.19
CA THR A 104 -4.72 -1.39 -8.65
C THR A 104 -5.20 -2.82 -8.47
N ASP A 105 -6.32 -3.03 -7.77
CA ASP A 105 -6.96 -4.33 -7.58
C ASP A 105 -7.95 -4.71 -8.70
N GLY A 106 -8.16 -3.82 -9.63
CA GLY A 106 -8.88 -4.11 -10.88
C GLY A 106 -10.39 -4.18 -10.80
N ALA A 107 -11.02 -4.06 -9.65
CA ALA A 107 -12.47 -4.01 -9.56
C ALA A 107 -12.98 -2.59 -9.82
N ALA A 108 -13.87 -2.44 -10.76
CA ALA A 108 -14.57 -1.20 -11.02
C ALA A 108 -16.02 -1.39 -10.58
N ASP A 109 -16.26 -1.19 -9.32
CA ASP A 109 -17.61 -1.15 -8.76
C ASP A 109 -17.66 0.05 -7.83
N GLY A 110 -18.61 0.89 -8.00
CA GLY A 110 -18.85 1.68 -6.86
C GLY A 110 -19.35 3.07 -7.09
N ARG A 111 -20.46 3.29 -6.43
CA ARG A 111 -20.99 4.61 -6.14
C ARG A 111 -20.12 5.39 -5.16
N VAL A 112 -19.11 4.72 -4.56
CA VAL A 112 -18.22 5.31 -3.57
C VAL A 112 -16.80 4.84 -3.89
N ALA A 113 -15.87 5.78 -3.99
CA ALA A 113 -14.46 5.47 -4.12
C ALA A 113 -13.75 5.70 -2.78
N PHE A 114 -13.02 4.70 -2.31
CA PHE A 114 -12.26 4.82 -1.08
C PHE A 114 -10.79 5.12 -1.38
N ALA A 115 -10.18 5.90 -0.50
CA ALA A 115 -8.78 6.25 -0.60
C ALA A 115 -8.08 6.22 0.76
N LEU A 116 -6.81 5.80 0.76
CA LEU A 116 -5.87 6.12 1.82
C LEU A 116 -5.10 7.37 1.39
N ARG A 117 -5.05 8.36 2.26
CA ARG A 117 -4.37 9.63 2.03
C ARG A 117 -3.41 9.90 3.17
N TRP A 118 -2.17 10.22 2.85
CA TRP A 118 -1.15 10.50 3.85
C TRP A 118 -0.16 11.56 3.35
N ARG A 119 0.73 12.01 4.23
CA ARG A 119 1.86 12.86 3.84
C ARG A 119 3.12 12.03 3.74
N ALA A 120 3.85 12.18 2.66
CA ALA A 120 5.12 11.48 2.43
C ALA A 120 6.10 11.77 3.56
N THR A 121 6.67 10.71 4.11
CA THR A 121 7.66 10.81 5.19
C THR A 121 9.01 11.19 4.63
N ASP A 122 9.44 10.54 3.57
CA ASP A 122 10.71 10.82 2.89
C ASP A 122 10.58 10.50 1.39
N PRO A 123 11.26 11.25 0.51
CA PRO A 123 11.26 10.96 -0.92
C PRO A 123 11.84 9.59 -1.26
N ALA A 124 12.77 9.06 -0.46
CA ALA A 124 13.36 7.72 -0.65
C ALA A 124 12.35 6.58 -0.55
N ASP A 125 11.15 6.84 -0.05
CA ASP A 125 10.07 5.85 0.04
C ASP A 125 9.35 5.61 -1.29
N TYR A 126 9.60 6.45 -2.30
CA TYR A 126 8.83 6.45 -3.54
C TYR A 126 9.72 6.35 -4.76
N GLU A 127 9.30 5.52 -5.69
CA GLU A 127 9.91 5.40 -7.00
C GLU A 127 8.90 5.79 -8.08
N LEU A 128 9.34 6.58 -9.05
CA LEU A 128 8.61 6.78 -10.30
C LEU A 128 9.19 5.81 -11.32
N PRO A 129 8.47 4.75 -11.72
CA PRO A 129 9.01 3.78 -12.66
C PRO A 129 9.45 4.42 -13.97
N ALA A 130 10.64 4.08 -14.41
CA ALA A 130 11.27 4.69 -15.59
C ALA A 130 11.49 3.65 -16.69
N GLY A 131 10.53 3.53 -17.58
CA GLY A 131 10.71 2.66 -18.74
C GLY A 131 9.69 1.54 -18.84
N PRO A 132 9.88 0.61 -19.77
CA PRO A 132 8.98 -0.52 -19.96
C PRO A 132 8.97 -1.40 -18.71
N ALA A 133 7.86 -2.09 -18.52
CA ALA A 133 7.73 -3.10 -17.49
C ALA A 133 8.93 -4.05 -17.49
N GLN A 134 9.31 -4.56 -16.34
CA GLN A 134 10.41 -5.52 -16.25
C GLN A 134 10.16 -6.70 -17.18
N PRO A 135 11.14 -7.08 -18.05
CA PRO A 135 10.92 -8.08 -19.08
C PRO A 135 10.39 -9.41 -18.55
N GLY A 136 10.84 -9.85 -17.37
CA GLY A 136 10.38 -11.08 -16.72
C GLY A 136 8.89 -11.08 -16.40
N LEU A 137 8.32 -9.94 -16.03
CA LEU A 137 6.89 -9.82 -15.72
C LEU A 137 6.01 -9.90 -16.98
N ALA A 138 6.52 -9.51 -18.12
CA ALA A 138 5.81 -9.62 -19.38
C ALA A 138 5.58 -11.08 -19.82
N ALA A 139 6.38 -12.01 -19.33
CA ALA A 139 6.28 -13.43 -19.66
C ALA A 139 5.25 -14.20 -18.81
N LEU A 140 4.64 -13.59 -17.80
CA LEU A 140 3.64 -14.24 -16.96
C LEU A 140 2.41 -14.68 -17.76
N PRO A 141 1.79 -15.83 -17.40
CA PRO A 141 0.53 -16.26 -17.99
C PRO A 141 -0.56 -15.20 -17.86
N ALA A 142 -1.51 -15.15 -18.79
CA ALA A 142 -2.52 -14.09 -18.85
C ALA A 142 -3.31 -13.92 -17.55
N HIS A 143 -3.69 -15.03 -16.91
CA HIS A 143 -4.44 -15.03 -15.65
C HIS A 143 -3.62 -14.59 -14.43
N SER A 144 -2.30 -14.69 -14.50
CA SER A 144 -1.37 -14.28 -13.44
C SER A 144 -0.76 -12.89 -13.69
N ARG A 145 -1.07 -12.30 -14.84
CA ARG A 145 -0.43 -11.06 -15.30
C ARG A 145 -1.14 -9.79 -14.89
N ILE A 146 -2.21 -9.91 -14.14
CA ILE A 146 -2.97 -8.76 -13.73
C ILE A 146 -2.03 -7.80 -12.98
N GLY A 147 -1.93 -6.60 -13.50
CA GLY A 147 -1.07 -5.56 -12.99
C GLY A 147 0.41 -5.66 -13.37
N ALA A 148 0.95 -6.84 -13.57
CA ALA A 148 2.36 -6.98 -13.95
C ALA A 148 2.70 -6.24 -15.25
N MET A 149 1.80 -6.29 -16.21
CA MET A 149 2.00 -5.68 -17.52
C MET A 149 2.07 -4.16 -17.53
N VAL A 150 1.56 -3.52 -16.50
CA VAL A 150 1.52 -2.06 -16.41
C VAL A 150 2.59 -1.49 -15.49
N LEU A 151 3.42 -2.36 -14.92
CA LEU A 151 4.55 -1.94 -14.12
C LEU A 151 5.60 -1.22 -14.97
N GLY A 152 6.24 -0.24 -14.39
CA GLY A 152 7.39 0.42 -14.96
C GLY A 152 7.09 1.50 -16.00
N THR A 153 5.83 1.80 -16.30
CA THR A 153 5.50 2.89 -17.23
C THR A 153 5.69 4.27 -16.59
N GLY A 154 5.51 4.38 -15.28
CA GLY A 154 5.51 5.64 -14.55
C GLY A 154 4.26 6.50 -14.73
N PHE A 155 3.26 5.97 -15.43
CA PHE A 155 1.99 6.64 -15.69
C PHE A 155 0.82 5.68 -15.55
N THR A 156 -0.32 6.23 -15.17
CA THR A 156 -1.57 5.47 -15.05
C THR A 156 -1.99 4.90 -16.40
N PRO A 157 -2.19 3.56 -16.50
CA PRO A 157 -2.44 2.93 -17.78
C PRO A 157 -3.88 3.01 -18.27
N SER A 158 -4.81 3.44 -17.44
CA SER A 158 -6.25 3.33 -17.69
C SER A 158 -6.95 4.66 -17.94
N THR A 159 -6.21 5.74 -18.11
CA THR A 159 -6.76 7.08 -18.38
C THR A 159 -6.10 7.71 -19.59
N ASP A 160 -6.77 8.68 -20.19
CA ASP A 160 -6.19 9.50 -21.27
C ASP A 160 -5.24 10.58 -20.74
N ASP A 161 -5.24 10.79 -19.42
CA ASP A 161 -4.38 11.73 -18.75
C ASP A 161 -3.01 11.13 -18.44
N LEU A 162 -1.98 11.96 -18.50
CA LEU A 162 -0.63 11.60 -18.10
C LEU A 162 -0.44 11.82 -16.59
N ILE A 163 -1.00 10.95 -15.79
CA ILE A 163 -0.91 11.00 -14.33
C ILE A 163 0.32 10.22 -13.89
N PRO A 164 1.32 10.89 -13.26
CA PRO A 164 2.47 10.19 -12.69
C PRO A 164 2.04 9.18 -11.62
N GLU A 165 2.55 7.97 -11.73
CA GLU A 165 2.21 6.86 -10.85
C GLU A 165 3.47 6.40 -10.11
N TYR A 166 3.47 6.55 -8.80
CA TYR A 166 4.57 6.18 -7.94
C TYR A 166 4.36 4.81 -7.33
N ILE A 167 5.45 4.12 -7.05
CA ILE A 167 5.42 2.91 -6.23
C ILE A 167 6.16 3.17 -4.92
N SER A 168 5.74 2.50 -3.87
CA SER A 168 6.57 2.41 -2.66
C SER A 168 7.83 1.61 -2.98
N ALA A 169 8.99 2.13 -2.60
CA ALA A 169 10.29 1.57 -2.94
C ALA A 169 10.36 0.06 -2.65
N GLY A 170 10.61 -0.73 -3.69
CA GLY A 170 10.62 -2.19 -3.65
C GLY A 170 9.29 -2.83 -3.26
N PHE A 171 8.16 -2.15 -3.39
CA PHE A 171 6.85 -2.57 -2.84
C PHE A 171 6.87 -2.85 -1.33
N ALA A 172 7.83 -2.28 -0.61
CA ALA A 172 7.92 -2.41 0.84
C ALA A 172 6.82 -1.61 1.55
N ASP A 173 6.37 -2.12 2.68
CA ASP A 173 5.41 -1.42 3.51
C ASP A 173 6.01 -0.11 4.07
N LEU A 174 5.22 0.94 4.07
CA LEU A 174 5.59 2.24 4.62
C LEU A 174 4.98 2.38 6.02
N PRO A 175 5.77 2.67 7.05
CA PRO A 175 5.22 2.98 8.35
C PRO A 175 4.19 4.11 8.27
N MET A 176 2.99 3.88 8.81
CA MET A 176 1.88 4.81 8.70
C MET A 176 2.22 6.13 9.40
N PRO A 177 2.25 7.26 8.69
CA PRO A 177 2.50 8.54 9.32
C PRO A 177 1.28 9.02 10.12
N ALA A 178 1.54 9.89 11.07
CA ALA A 178 0.48 10.54 11.84
C ALA A 178 -0.50 11.28 10.91
N ASN A 179 -1.76 11.28 11.31
CA ASN A 179 -2.86 11.94 10.58
C ASN A 179 -3.09 11.42 9.15
N ALA A 180 -2.63 10.22 8.82
CA ALA A 180 -3.11 9.53 7.62
C ALA A 180 -4.63 9.36 7.71
N GLN A 181 -5.32 9.41 6.57
CA GLN A 181 -6.77 9.45 6.50
C GLN A 181 -7.30 8.35 5.59
N LEU A 182 -8.35 7.69 6.03
CA LEU A 182 -9.21 6.91 5.14
C LEU A 182 -10.38 7.79 4.72
N VAL A 183 -10.57 7.94 3.42
CA VAL A 183 -11.49 8.89 2.81
C VAL A 183 -12.45 8.15 1.90
N ALA A 184 -13.70 8.56 1.88
CA ALA A 184 -14.70 8.18 0.89
C ALA A 184 -15.00 9.36 -0.02
N HIS A 185 -14.96 9.14 -1.32
CA HIS A 185 -15.46 10.06 -2.33
C HIS A 185 -16.84 9.58 -2.78
N ILE A 186 -17.81 10.45 -2.72
CA ILE A 186 -19.20 10.14 -3.06
C ILE A 186 -19.64 10.95 -4.29
N PRO A 187 -20.72 10.54 -4.98
CA PRO A 187 -21.24 11.26 -6.13
C PRO A 187 -21.44 12.75 -5.87
N GLY A 188 -21.07 13.57 -6.84
CA GLY A 188 -21.08 15.03 -6.71
C GLY A 188 -19.78 15.62 -6.16
N GLY A 189 -18.72 14.83 -6.06
CA GLY A 189 -17.36 15.29 -5.71
C GLY A 189 -17.14 15.61 -4.23
N GLU A 190 -18.06 15.23 -3.34
CA GLU A 190 -17.90 15.42 -1.90
C GLU A 190 -16.93 14.39 -1.33
N GLU A 191 -15.99 14.83 -0.50
CA GLU A 191 -15.06 14.00 0.25
C GLU A 191 -15.50 13.85 1.71
N VAL A 192 -15.51 12.62 2.21
CA VAL A 192 -15.83 12.31 3.60
C VAL A 192 -14.63 11.61 4.25
N ILE A 193 -14.02 12.25 5.23
CA ILE A 193 -12.97 11.61 6.03
C ILE A 193 -13.65 10.61 6.98
N LEU A 194 -13.40 9.33 6.75
CA LEU A 194 -13.96 8.25 7.56
C LEU A 194 -13.20 8.08 8.87
N TYR A 195 -11.88 7.93 8.76
CA TYR A 195 -10.97 7.70 9.88
C TYR A 195 -9.69 8.50 9.72
N THR A 196 -9.05 8.81 10.85
CA THR A 196 -7.69 9.33 10.92
C THR A 196 -6.81 8.45 11.80
N TYR A 197 -5.57 8.24 11.36
CA TYR A 197 -4.61 7.41 12.10
C TYR A 197 -3.97 8.18 13.25
N GLN A 198 -3.99 7.56 14.42
CA GLN A 198 -3.41 8.07 15.67
C GLN A 198 -2.28 7.13 16.11
N PRO A 199 -1.03 7.45 15.77
CA PRO A 199 0.10 6.54 16.03
C PRO A 199 0.35 6.30 17.52
N GLU A 200 0.08 7.31 18.37
CA GLU A 200 0.24 7.19 19.81
C GLU A 200 -0.70 6.16 20.44
N GLN A 201 -1.84 5.93 19.79
CA GLN A 201 -2.85 4.98 20.23
C GLN A 201 -2.80 3.67 19.44
N HIS A 202 -1.97 3.57 18.39
CA HIS A 202 -1.98 2.45 17.47
C HIS A 202 -3.34 2.15 16.89
N GLY A 203 -3.99 3.13 16.33
CA GLY A 203 -5.31 2.88 15.76
C GLY A 203 -5.89 4.05 15.00
N TRP A 204 -7.10 3.82 14.57
CA TRP A 204 -7.85 4.73 13.74
C TRP A 204 -9.00 5.34 14.54
N LEU A 205 -9.07 6.65 14.58
CA LEU A 205 -10.16 7.40 15.18
C LEU A 205 -11.17 7.76 14.08
N ARG A 206 -12.45 7.42 14.29
CA ARG A 206 -13.52 7.78 13.38
C ARG A 206 -13.75 9.29 13.39
N LEU A 207 -13.82 9.88 12.20
CA LEU A 207 -14.21 11.29 12.00
C LEU A 207 -15.58 11.41 11.33
N ALA A 208 -16.03 10.37 10.62
CA ALA A 208 -17.33 10.35 9.97
C ALA A 208 -18.46 10.49 11.00
N GLY A 209 -19.22 11.56 10.87
CA GLY A 209 -20.39 11.82 11.70
C GLY A 209 -21.57 10.88 11.39
N PRO A 210 -22.68 10.99 12.15
CA PRO A 210 -23.84 10.09 12.02
C PRO A 210 -24.43 10.00 10.61
N ARG A 211 -24.40 11.10 9.87
CA ARG A 211 -24.88 11.16 8.47
C ARG A 211 -24.18 10.16 7.56
N TRP A 212 -22.89 9.89 7.82
CA TRP A 212 -22.02 9.11 6.95
C TRP A 212 -21.80 7.67 7.42
N ARG A 213 -22.50 7.24 8.49
CA ARG A 213 -22.35 5.88 9.02
C ARG A 213 -22.68 4.80 7.99
N GLY A 214 -23.59 5.09 7.04
CA GLY A 214 -23.91 4.18 5.95
C GLY A 214 -22.72 3.77 5.11
N LEU A 215 -21.75 4.69 4.89
CA LEU A 215 -20.51 4.40 4.15
C LEU A 215 -19.62 3.37 4.86
N LEU A 216 -19.67 3.33 6.19
CA LEU A 216 -18.90 2.38 6.98
C LEU A 216 -19.48 0.96 6.91
N GLY A 217 -20.79 0.86 6.72
CA GLY A 217 -21.49 -0.42 6.57
C GLY A 217 -21.13 -1.16 5.27
N GLU A 218 -20.56 -0.49 4.29
CA GLU A 218 -20.07 -1.09 3.06
C GLU A 218 -18.66 -1.73 3.24
N LEU A 219 -18.00 -1.44 4.37
CA LEU A 219 -16.66 -1.93 4.65
C LEU A 219 -16.72 -3.29 5.38
N PRO A 220 -16.11 -4.35 4.83
CA PRO A 220 -16.18 -5.67 5.45
C PRO A 220 -15.51 -5.67 6.83
N GLY A 221 -16.20 -6.21 7.82
CA GLY A 221 -15.69 -6.32 9.19
C GLY A 221 -15.59 -5.01 9.98
N VAL A 222 -16.09 -3.90 9.44
CA VAL A 222 -16.10 -2.61 10.12
C VAL A 222 -17.46 -2.36 10.75
N SER A 223 -17.48 -2.12 12.07
CA SER A 223 -18.70 -1.70 12.76
C SER A 223 -18.89 -0.20 12.65
N PRO A 224 -20.03 0.27 12.09
CA PRO A 224 -20.31 1.71 11.97
C PRO A 224 -20.36 2.47 13.31
N ASP A 225 -20.60 1.75 14.40
CA ASP A 225 -20.70 2.35 15.74
C ASP A 225 -19.36 2.47 16.46
N ARG A 226 -18.32 1.80 15.97
CA ARG A 226 -17.02 1.82 16.60
C ARG A 226 -16.32 3.16 16.32
N GLU A 227 -16.04 3.91 17.38
CA GLU A 227 -15.36 5.21 17.28
C GLU A 227 -13.85 5.06 17.12
N TYR A 228 -13.28 4.02 17.69
CA TYR A 228 -11.86 3.73 17.63
C TYR A 228 -11.63 2.29 17.17
N VAL A 229 -10.75 2.12 16.19
CA VAL A 229 -10.35 0.80 15.68
C VAL A 229 -8.86 0.61 15.97
N PRO A 230 -8.49 -0.28 16.90
CA PRO A 230 -7.10 -0.58 17.16
C PRO A 230 -6.48 -1.33 15.97
N CYS A 231 -5.24 -1.00 15.63
CA CYS A 231 -4.45 -1.79 14.71
C CYS A 231 -3.96 -3.05 15.42
N THR A 232 -4.42 -4.19 15.01
CA THR A 232 -4.08 -5.47 15.62
C THR A 232 -2.92 -6.16 14.90
N ALA A 233 -2.71 -5.87 13.63
CA ALA A 233 -1.62 -6.42 12.86
C ALA A 233 -0.28 -5.79 13.27
N ALA A 234 0.64 -6.61 13.73
CA ALA A 234 2.01 -6.22 14.02
C ALA A 234 2.87 -6.37 12.76
N GLY A 235 2.98 -5.29 11.99
CA GLY A 235 3.89 -5.26 10.83
C GLY A 235 5.36 -5.21 11.26
N THR A 236 6.23 -5.72 10.41
CA THR A 236 7.69 -5.69 10.63
C THR A 236 8.32 -4.36 10.22
N ALA A 237 7.69 -3.62 9.31
CA ALA A 237 8.19 -2.33 8.84
C ALA A 237 8.00 -1.24 9.90
N LYS A 238 9.11 -0.60 10.30
CA LYS A 238 9.15 0.41 11.36
C LYS A 238 10.05 1.57 10.99
N LEU A 239 9.74 2.74 11.55
CA LEU A 239 10.69 3.83 11.65
C LEU A 239 11.49 3.71 12.94
N ILE A 240 12.80 3.85 12.84
CA ILE A 240 13.70 3.84 13.98
C ILE A 240 14.47 5.15 14.00
N GLY A 241 14.37 5.86 15.11
CA GLY A 241 15.10 7.09 15.38
C GLY A 241 16.08 6.92 16.52
N THR A 242 17.20 7.63 16.49
CA THR A 242 18.17 7.65 17.61
C THR A 242 18.10 8.95 18.38
N ILE A 243 18.21 8.84 19.71
CA ILE A 243 18.36 9.94 20.64
C ILE A 243 19.40 9.53 21.68
N ASN A 244 20.47 10.32 21.82
CA ASN A 244 21.56 10.03 22.76
C ASN A 244 22.08 8.58 22.61
N ASP A 245 22.37 8.20 21.37
CA ASP A 245 22.87 6.87 20.97
C ASP A 245 21.95 5.69 21.32
N LYS A 246 20.68 5.97 21.64
CA LYS A 246 19.67 4.92 21.85
C LYS A 246 18.65 4.93 20.75
N GLU A 247 18.29 3.74 20.30
CA GLU A 247 17.26 3.54 19.29
C GLU A 247 15.86 3.48 19.90
N TYR A 248 14.93 4.10 19.21
CA TYR A 248 13.51 4.11 19.56
C TYR A 248 12.66 3.95 18.31
N GLU A 249 11.52 3.32 18.45
CA GLU A 249 10.51 3.36 17.40
C GLU A 249 10.02 4.81 17.26
N ALA A 250 10.07 5.30 16.02
CA ALA A 250 9.70 6.66 15.68
C ALA A 250 8.38 6.70 14.93
N VAL A 251 7.73 7.84 14.96
CA VAL A 251 6.53 8.15 14.17
C VAL A 251 6.81 9.38 13.33
N ALA A 252 6.47 9.30 12.06
CA ALA A 252 6.51 10.44 11.18
C ALA A 252 5.28 11.33 11.39
N ASP A 253 5.52 12.64 11.49
CA ASP A 253 4.48 13.67 11.47
C ASP A 253 4.87 14.75 10.45
N PRO A 254 4.80 14.43 9.15
CA PRO A 254 5.21 15.37 8.11
C PRO A 254 4.34 16.64 8.11
N PRO A 255 4.89 17.79 7.69
CA PRO A 255 6.09 17.93 6.85
C PRO A 255 7.45 17.96 7.54
N GLY A 256 7.55 18.14 8.83
CA GLY A 256 8.86 18.41 9.43
C GLY A 256 9.14 17.71 10.76
N GLU A 257 8.24 16.92 11.29
CA GLU A 257 8.44 16.36 12.63
C GLU A 257 8.53 14.85 12.63
N PHE A 258 9.46 14.36 13.44
CA PHE A 258 9.55 12.96 13.83
C PHE A 258 9.42 12.86 15.34
N ARG A 259 8.61 11.92 15.79
CA ARG A 259 8.33 11.70 17.21
C ARG A 259 8.84 10.32 17.60
N VAL A 260 9.44 10.23 18.77
CA VAL A 260 9.65 8.94 19.39
C VAL A 260 8.33 8.47 19.96
N ARG A 261 8.04 7.22 19.71
CA ARG A 261 6.86 6.56 20.25
C ARG A 261 7.04 6.34 21.74
N ALA A 262 6.23 7.00 22.55
CA ALA A 262 6.17 6.79 23.98
C ALA A 262 4.86 6.10 24.34
N LEU A 263 4.93 5.07 25.17
CA LEU A 263 3.78 4.28 25.62
C LEU A 263 2.73 5.10 26.40
N THR A 264 3.07 6.27 26.90
CA THR A 264 2.21 7.01 27.83
C THR A 264 1.97 8.48 27.49
N ARG A 265 2.72 9.07 26.59
CA ARG A 265 2.56 10.48 26.16
C ARG A 265 3.12 10.70 24.77
N ALA A 266 2.41 11.47 23.96
CA ALA A 266 2.95 12.03 22.74
C ALA A 266 4.06 13.02 23.08
N ALA A 267 5.30 12.58 23.11
CA ALA A 267 6.44 13.45 23.32
C ALA A 267 7.14 13.66 21.97
N ARG A 268 7.36 14.93 21.63
CA ARG A 268 8.11 15.32 20.45
C ARG A 268 9.56 15.46 20.86
N TYR A 269 10.38 14.56 20.38
CA TYR A 269 11.83 14.63 20.55
C TYR A 269 12.47 14.79 19.19
N GLN A 270 13.45 15.66 19.10
CA GLN A 270 14.28 15.73 17.92
C GLN A 270 15.15 14.47 17.87
N VAL A 271 15.03 13.73 16.77
CA VAL A 271 15.87 12.54 16.53
C VAL A 271 17.18 12.96 15.85
N GLN A 272 18.26 12.25 16.15
CA GLN A 272 19.59 12.48 15.57
C GLN A 272 19.76 11.75 14.24
N THR A 273 19.18 10.57 14.14
CA THR A 273 19.10 9.79 12.89
C THR A 273 17.71 9.18 12.75
N LEU A 274 17.33 8.90 11.54
CA LEU A 274 16.08 8.24 11.24
C LEU A 274 16.27 7.25 10.10
N SER A 275 15.71 6.07 10.25
CA SER A 275 15.70 5.07 9.19
C SER A 275 14.38 4.30 9.16
N ARG A 276 14.02 3.82 7.97
CA ARG A 276 12.99 2.80 7.81
C ARG A 276 13.66 1.43 7.80
N ARG A 277 13.18 0.55 8.66
CA ARG A 277 13.64 -0.85 8.73
C ARG A 277 12.49 -1.79 8.45
N ALA A 278 12.76 -2.86 7.71
CA ALA A 278 11.84 -3.95 7.47
C ALA A 278 12.58 -5.27 7.37
N GLU A 279 11.92 -6.36 7.71
CA GLU A 279 12.51 -7.70 7.65
C GLU A 279 12.47 -8.25 6.22
N GLN A 280 13.54 -8.90 5.82
CA GLN A 280 13.63 -9.72 4.62
C GLN A 280 14.04 -11.13 4.98
N ALA A 281 13.61 -12.07 4.16
CA ALA A 281 14.01 -13.47 4.26
C ALA A 281 13.99 -14.13 2.87
N MET A 282 14.64 -15.25 2.76
CA MET A 282 14.54 -16.13 1.59
C MET A 282 13.52 -17.22 1.88
N TRP A 283 12.58 -17.44 0.97
CA TRP A 283 11.66 -18.56 1.01
C TRP A 283 11.64 -19.30 -0.32
N ARG A 284 11.95 -20.60 -0.29
CA ARG A 284 12.08 -21.44 -1.50
C ARG A 284 12.99 -20.82 -2.57
N GLY A 285 14.08 -20.20 -2.13
CA GLY A 285 15.03 -19.52 -3.01
C GLY A 285 14.59 -18.16 -3.54
N VAL A 286 13.45 -17.64 -3.08
CA VAL A 286 12.87 -16.34 -3.52
C VAL A 286 13.06 -15.32 -2.41
N PRO A 287 13.60 -14.11 -2.70
CA PRO A 287 13.71 -13.05 -1.71
C PRO A 287 12.35 -12.41 -1.45
N CYS A 288 11.99 -12.28 -0.18
CA CYS A 288 10.71 -11.80 0.27
C CYS A 288 10.85 -10.72 1.36
N TRP A 289 9.92 -9.77 1.37
CA TRP A 289 9.61 -8.98 2.55
C TRP A 289 8.80 -9.83 3.52
N VAL A 290 9.17 -9.82 4.79
CA VAL A 290 8.37 -10.38 5.85
C VAL A 290 7.46 -9.26 6.36
N LEU A 291 6.17 -9.31 6.03
CA LEU A 291 5.23 -8.24 6.36
C LEU A 291 4.72 -8.35 7.79
N GLN A 292 4.45 -9.56 8.19
CA GLN A 292 3.88 -9.93 9.48
C GLN A 292 4.31 -11.34 9.82
N ARG A 293 4.43 -11.63 11.09
CA ARG A 293 4.66 -13.01 11.56
C ARG A 293 4.03 -13.25 12.93
N ASP A 294 3.65 -14.49 13.18
CA ASP A 294 3.38 -15.03 14.51
C ASP A 294 4.47 -16.05 14.90
N GLU A 295 4.17 -16.98 15.77
CA GLU A 295 5.12 -18.01 16.22
C GLU A 295 5.38 -19.09 15.16
N THR A 296 4.47 -19.27 14.21
CA THR A 296 4.44 -20.43 13.29
C THR A 296 4.49 -20.01 11.83
N TRP A 297 3.89 -18.88 11.49
CA TRP A 297 3.67 -18.44 10.12
C TRP A 297 4.15 -17.01 9.87
N ALA A 298 4.59 -16.77 8.65
CA ALA A 298 4.93 -15.44 8.18
C ALA A 298 4.15 -15.10 6.91
N ARG A 299 3.63 -13.88 6.84
CA ARG A 299 3.10 -13.30 5.62
C ARG A 299 4.23 -12.66 4.85
N LEU A 300 4.40 -13.09 3.62
CA LEU A 300 5.50 -12.71 2.77
C LEU A 300 5.00 -11.95 1.54
N ARG A 301 5.78 -10.97 1.09
CA ARG A 301 5.61 -10.32 -0.22
C ARG A 301 6.87 -10.51 -1.04
N LEU A 302 6.71 -10.96 -2.28
CA LEU A 302 7.85 -11.17 -3.16
C LEU A 302 8.51 -9.83 -3.50
N LEU A 303 9.84 -9.74 -3.37
CA LEU A 303 10.59 -8.55 -3.80
C LEU A 303 10.56 -8.40 -5.32
N ARG A 304 10.62 -9.54 -6.01
CA ARG A 304 10.61 -9.61 -7.47
C ARG A 304 9.66 -10.71 -7.91
N PRO A 305 8.43 -10.37 -8.33
CA PRO A 305 7.44 -11.35 -8.73
C PRO A 305 7.68 -11.84 -10.18
N GLU A 306 8.80 -12.48 -10.40
CA GLU A 306 9.12 -13.15 -11.66
C GLU A 306 8.39 -14.49 -11.75
N ILE A 307 8.28 -15.05 -12.97
CA ILE A 307 7.51 -16.28 -13.20
C ILE A 307 8.05 -17.46 -12.39
N GLU A 308 9.36 -17.56 -12.28
CA GLU A 308 10.04 -18.61 -11.51
C GLU A 308 9.72 -18.47 -10.02
N ALA A 309 9.74 -17.26 -9.51
CA ALA A 309 9.38 -16.95 -8.12
C ALA A 309 7.92 -17.29 -7.81
N LEU A 310 7.01 -16.95 -8.72
CA LEU A 310 5.59 -17.27 -8.57
C LEU A 310 5.34 -18.78 -8.60
N ASN A 311 6.02 -19.49 -9.51
CA ASN A 311 5.92 -20.94 -9.59
C ASN A 311 6.48 -21.64 -8.35
N ALA A 312 7.58 -21.12 -7.79
CA ALA A 312 8.19 -21.69 -6.60
C ALA A 312 7.36 -21.46 -5.33
N THR A 313 6.73 -20.31 -5.21
CA THR A 313 6.04 -19.89 -3.99
C THR A 313 4.54 -20.10 -4.02
N GLY A 314 3.91 -20.12 -5.20
CA GLY A 314 2.46 -20.10 -5.33
C GLY A 314 1.83 -18.78 -4.85
N ALA A 315 2.61 -17.70 -4.77
CA ALA A 315 2.14 -16.41 -4.29
C ALA A 315 0.96 -15.88 -5.12
N ARG A 316 0.01 -15.26 -4.44
CA ARG A 316 -1.20 -14.71 -5.05
C ARG A 316 -1.05 -13.22 -5.32
N CYS A 317 -1.62 -12.77 -6.42
CA CYS A 317 -1.67 -11.36 -6.78
C CYS A 317 -2.80 -10.66 -6.02
N TYR A 318 -2.46 -9.71 -5.16
CA TYR A 318 -3.43 -8.89 -4.42
C TYR A 318 -3.81 -7.62 -5.14
N GLU A 319 -2.81 -7.04 -5.77
CA GLU A 319 -2.99 -5.89 -6.63
C GLU A 319 -1.86 -5.89 -7.67
N ARG A 320 -1.92 -4.99 -8.60
CA ARG A 320 -0.93 -4.86 -9.66
C ARG A 320 0.51 -4.86 -9.10
N GLY A 321 1.27 -5.87 -9.49
CA GLY A 321 2.66 -6.05 -9.12
C GLY A 321 2.91 -6.56 -7.70
N VAL A 322 1.88 -6.76 -6.89
CA VAL A 322 2.01 -7.17 -5.49
C VAL A 322 1.56 -8.61 -5.32
N TYR A 323 2.50 -9.47 -5.00
CA TYR A 323 2.27 -10.90 -4.82
C TYR A 323 2.68 -11.32 -3.42
N GLU A 324 1.79 -12.01 -2.74
CA GLU A 324 1.96 -12.40 -1.35
C GLU A 324 1.61 -13.88 -1.12
N ALA A 325 2.21 -14.43 -0.09
CA ALA A 325 1.96 -15.79 0.37
C ALA A 325 2.11 -15.87 1.89
N TRP A 326 1.59 -16.93 2.47
CA TRP A 326 1.89 -17.35 3.82
C TRP A 326 2.90 -18.52 3.77
N ALA A 327 3.90 -18.45 4.61
CA ALA A 327 4.95 -19.47 4.71
C ALA A 327 5.17 -19.88 6.17
N PRO A 328 5.48 -21.16 6.42
CA PRO A 328 5.97 -21.58 7.72
C PRO A 328 7.28 -20.86 8.07
N ILE A 329 7.43 -20.42 9.31
CA ILE A 329 8.63 -19.68 9.73
C ILE A 329 9.90 -20.53 9.63
N ASP A 330 9.80 -21.81 9.88
CA ASP A 330 10.92 -22.77 9.81
C ASP A 330 11.41 -23.03 8.37
N GLU A 331 10.63 -22.68 7.35
CA GLU A 331 11.07 -22.71 5.95
C GLU A 331 11.82 -21.43 5.52
N LEU A 332 11.88 -20.41 6.37
CA LEU A 332 12.53 -19.15 6.03
C LEU A 332 14.04 -19.22 6.33
N ALA A 333 14.83 -18.69 5.42
CA ALA A 333 16.28 -18.60 5.53
C ALA A 333 16.76 -17.16 5.34
N ASP A 334 18.03 -16.91 5.65
CA ASP A 334 18.72 -15.64 5.37
C ASP A 334 17.97 -14.39 5.90
N HIS A 335 17.46 -14.49 7.12
CA HIS A 335 16.79 -13.37 7.78
C HIS A 335 17.74 -12.19 7.98
N HIS A 336 17.33 -11.02 7.51
CA HIS A 336 18.06 -9.79 7.76
C HIS A 336 17.12 -8.58 7.79
N ILE A 337 17.65 -7.49 8.34
CA ILE A 337 16.95 -6.20 8.35
C ILE A 337 17.45 -5.37 7.19
N ALA A 338 16.55 -5.02 6.30
CA ALA A 338 16.79 -4.00 5.28
C ALA A 338 16.54 -2.62 5.89
N GLU A 339 17.45 -1.69 5.64
CA GLU A 339 17.40 -0.35 6.20
C GLU A 339 17.57 0.72 5.12
N ILE A 340 16.70 1.74 5.17
CA ILE A 340 16.78 2.94 4.35
C ILE A 340 16.95 4.12 5.29
N ALA A 341 18.13 4.75 5.28
CA ALA A 341 18.39 5.96 6.06
C ALA A 341 17.69 7.17 5.42
N TYR A 342 17.06 8.00 6.26
CA TYR A 342 16.44 9.24 5.83
C TYR A 342 17.36 10.42 6.12
N GLN A 343 17.29 11.41 5.27
CA GLN A 343 17.94 12.69 5.50
C GLN A 343 17.01 13.56 6.36
N ILE A 344 17.39 13.86 7.60
CA ILE A 344 16.61 14.64 8.56
C ILE A 344 17.24 16.02 8.79
#